data_43ccff18ca2c946b39ed6bd70feb264f
#
_entry.id   43ccff18ca2c946b39ed6bd70feb264f
#
_cell.length_a   1.000
_cell.length_b   1.000
_cell.length_c   1.000
_cell.angle_alpha   90.00
_cell.angle_beta   90.00
_cell.angle_gamma   90.00
#
_symmetry.space_group_name_H-M   'P 1'
#
loop_
_entity.id
_entity.type
_entity.pdbx_description
1 polymer ?
#
loop_
_entity_poly.entity_id
_entity_poly.type
_entity_poly.pdbx_seq_one_letter_code
_entity_poly.pdbx_strand_id
1 'polypeptide(L)'
;MVVGISGASGFIYGVRLLELLAELNIESHLVISRAALLTMAHETDYKLADVTALASHYHRADDVAAGIASGSFRCLGMVVAPCSMRTLAEIATGTSSGLIGRAADVTLKERRTLVLMARETPLTLAHLRNMTAVTEMGGIIAPPVPAFYARPDSLAQMVDHSLGRVLDLFGLDAGTARRWREHTEPCGSELARDGGGSVAITAN
;
A
#
# COMPACT_ATOMS: atom_id res chain seq x y z
N MET A 1 -1.63 -11.73 8.10
CA MET A 1 -1.08 -10.38 7.84
C MET A 1 -1.78 -9.35 8.72
N VAL A 2 -1.09 -8.33 9.23
CA VAL A 2 -1.74 -7.23 9.95
C VAL A 2 -2.12 -6.14 8.95
N VAL A 3 -3.36 -5.64 9.04
CA VAL A 3 -3.90 -4.56 8.18
C VAL A 3 -4.35 -3.41 9.06
N GLY A 4 -3.72 -2.25 8.90
CA GLY A 4 -4.11 -1.01 9.55
C GLY A 4 -4.85 -0.10 8.57
N ILE A 5 -6.00 0.45 8.95
CA ILE A 5 -6.68 1.49 8.17
C ILE A 5 -6.67 2.77 8.99
N SER A 6 -5.97 3.79 8.51
CA SER A 6 -5.89 5.07 9.22
C SER A 6 -6.63 6.20 8.49
N GLY A 7 -6.77 7.35 9.14
CA GLY A 7 -7.63 8.43 8.68
C GLY A 7 -7.05 9.27 7.56
N ALA A 8 -6.79 8.67 6.40
CA ALA A 8 -6.49 9.35 5.16
C ALA A 8 -7.54 8.97 4.11
N SER A 9 -7.72 9.80 3.08
CA SER A 9 -8.60 9.47 1.96
C SER A 9 -8.10 8.21 1.23
N GLY A 10 -9.03 7.40 0.72
CA GLY A 10 -8.74 6.11 0.10
C GLY A 10 -9.02 4.94 1.03
N PHE A 11 -10.07 5.02 1.88
CA PHE A 11 -10.52 3.91 2.73
C PHE A 11 -10.68 2.60 1.95
N ILE A 12 -11.07 2.71 0.67
CA ILE A 12 -11.25 1.58 -0.25
C ILE A 12 -9.98 0.72 -0.41
N TYR A 13 -8.75 1.27 -0.27
CA TYR A 13 -7.52 0.47 -0.32
C TYR A 13 -7.48 -0.58 0.79
N GLY A 14 -7.91 -0.20 2.00
CA GLY A 14 -7.98 -1.14 3.12
C GLY A 14 -9.02 -2.23 2.92
N VAL A 15 -10.21 -1.87 2.42
CA VAL A 15 -11.28 -2.82 2.10
C VAL A 15 -10.82 -3.82 1.05
N ARG A 16 -10.33 -3.31 -0.08
CA ARG A 16 -9.90 -4.18 -1.19
C ARG A 16 -8.69 -5.05 -0.82
N LEU A 17 -7.78 -4.55 0.04
CA LEU A 17 -6.69 -5.36 0.56
C LEU A 17 -7.20 -6.57 1.35
N LEU A 18 -8.22 -6.39 2.20
CA LEU A 18 -8.83 -7.50 2.95
C LEU A 18 -9.46 -8.53 2.02
N GLU A 19 -10.16 -8.10 0.97
CA GLU A 19 -10.73 -8.97 -0.04
C GLU A 19 -9.64 -9.79 -0.75
N LEU A 20 -8.56 -9.15 -1.21
CA LEU A 20 -7.43 -9.83 -1.86
C LEU A 20 -6.73 -10.82 -0.93
N LEU A 21 -6.56 -10.48 0.35
CA LEU A 21 -6.01 -11.41 1.33
C LEU A 21 -6.91 -12.63 1.54
N ALA A 22 -8.23 -12.44 1.57
CA ALA A 22 -9.19 -13.54 1.66
C ALA A 22 -9.16 -14.43 0.40
N GLU A 23 -9.09 -13.84 -0.81
CA GLU A 23 -8.94 -14.56 -2.08
C GLU A 23 -7.64 -15.42 -2.09
N LEU A 24 -6.56 -14.91 -1.48
CA LEU A 24 -5.29 -15.60 -1.34
C LEU A 24 -5.23 -16.58 -0.15
N ASN A 25 -6.32 -16.74 0.61
CA ASN A 25 -6.38 -17.54 1.84
C ASN A 25 -5.34 -17.11 2.90
N ILE A 26 -5.06 -15.82 2.99
CA ILE A 26 -4.15 -15.23 3.98
C ILE A 26 -4.96 -14.70 5.16
N GLU A 27 -4.69 -15.25 6.36
CA GLU A 27 -5.29 -14.76 7.60
C GLU A 27 -4.95 -13.29 7.84
N SER A 28 -5.98 -12.45 8.08
CA SER A 28 -5.86 -11.01 8.26
C SER A 28 -6.29 -10.55 9.65
N HIS A 29 -5.50 -9.64 10.25
CA HIS A 29 -5.77 -8.99 11.54
C HIS A 29 -5.97 -7.51 11.29
N LEU A 30 -7.22 -7.07 11.34
CA LEU A 30 -7.65 -5.70 11.00
C LEU A 30 -7.66 -4.79 12.23
N VAL A 31 -7.11 -3.59 12.06
CA VAL A 31 -7.26 -2.48 13.01
C VAL A 31 -7.70 -1.23 12.24
N ILE A 32 -8.82 -0.63 12.64
CA ILE A 32 -9.34 0.61 12.03
C ILE A 32 -9.23 1.75 13.04
N SER A 33 -8.54 2.83 12.69
CA SER A 33 -8.46 4.00 13.56
C SER A 33 -9.80 4.74 13.65
N ARG A 34 -10.01 5.50 14.74
CA ARG A 34 -11.23 6.32 14.88
C ARG A 34 -11.38 7.33 13.73
N ALA A 35 -10.28 7.92 13.26
CA ALA A 35 -10.31 8.84 12.13
C ALA A 35 -10.69 8.14 10.81
N ALA A 36 -10.28 6.88 10.63
CA ALA A 36 -10.64 6.10 9.45
C ALA A 36 -12.14 5.79 9.38
N LEU A 37 -12.82 5.65 10.51
CA LEU A 37 -14.28 5.48 10.53
C LEU A 37 -15.01 6.74 10.00
N LEU A 38 -14.47 7.92 10.25
CA LEU A 38 -15.00 9.17 9.67
C LEU A 38 -14.77 9.20 8.16
N THR A 39 -13.58 8.81 7.71
CA THR A 39 -13.27 8.72 6.27
C THR A 39 -14.17 7.71 5.56
N MET A 40 -14.37 6.53 6.17
CA MET A 40 -15.30 5.50 5.67
C MET A 40 -16.70 6.06 5.41
N ALA A 41 -17.25 6.78 6.39
CA ALA A 41 -18.61 7.33 6.30
C ALA A 41 -18.75 8.43 5.24
N HIS A 42 -17.64 9.10 4.86
CA HIS A 42 -17.64 10.14 3.83
C HIS A 42 -17.35 9.63 2.42
N GLU A 43 -16.59 8.53 2.32
CA GLU A 43 -16.08 8.06 1.02
C GLU A 43 -16.83 6.82 0.50
N THR A 44 -17.54 6.10 1.36
CA THR A 44 -18.11 4.79 1.03
C THR A 44 -19.49 4.59 1.65
N ASP A 45 -20.23 3.62 1.14
CA ASP A 45 -21.49 3.18 1.71
C ASP A 45 -21.32 2.01 2.70
N TYR A 46 -20.08 1.58 2.97
CA TYR A 46 -19.80 0.49 3.89
C TYR A 46 -20.17 0.84 5.33
N LYS A 47 -20.71 -0.14 6.04
CA LYS A 47 -20.83 -0.11 7.50
C LYS A 47 -19.62 -0.82 8.12
N LEU A 48 -19.30 -0.47 9.36
CA LEU A 48 -18.20 -1.11 10.09
C LEU A 48 -18.33 -2.65 10.10
N ALA A 49 -19.56 -3.16 10.27
CA ALA A 49 -19.83 -4.60 10.28
C ALA A 49 -19.43 -5.26 8.95
N ASP A 50 -19.69 -4.61 7.82
CA ASP A 50 -19.36 -5.14 6.50
C ASP A 50 -17.84 -5.27 6.33
N VAL A 51 -17.10 -4.23 6.73
CA VAL A 51 -15.64 -4.22 6.63
C VAL A 51 -14.98 -5.20 7.60
N THR A 52 -15.49 -5.29 8.84
CA THR A 52 -14.92 -6.22 9.82
C THR A 52 -15.20 -7.68 9.47
N ALA A 53 -16.29 -7.97 8.74
CA ALA A 53 -16.59 -9.31 8.25
C ALA A 53 -15.63 -9.81 7.15
N LEU A 54 -14.91 -8.91 6.46
CA LEU A 54 -13.89 -9.27 5.48
C LEU A 54 -12.58 -9.76 6.12
N ALA A 55 -12.34 -9.40 7.38
CA ALA A 55 -11.13 -9.77 8.09
C ALA A 55 -11.30 -11.07 8.88
N SER A 56 -10.23 -11.86 8.99
CA SER A 56 -10.22 -13.05 9.84
C SER A 56 -10.37 -12.68 11.32
N HIS A 57 -9.73 -11.56 11.73
CA HIS A 57 -9.81 -11.02 13.09
C HIS A 57 -9.88 -9.49 13.07
N TYR A 58 -10.79 -8.93 13.84
CA TYR A 58 -10.88 -7.49 14.06
C TYR A 58 -10.43 -7.13 15.49
N HIS A 59 -9.56 -6.15 15.60
CA HIS A 59 -9.06 -5.61 16.87
C HIS A 59 -9.46 -4.15 17.01
N ARG A 60 -9.90 -3.76 18.21
CA ARG A 60 -10.17 -2.35 18.50
C ARG A 60 -8.89 -1.55 18.50
N ALA A 61 -8.95 -0.31 18.02
CA ALA A 61 -7.76 0.55 17.89
C ALA A 61 -7.10 0.91 19.24
N ASP A 62 -7.85 0.81 20.35
CA ASP A 62 -7.39 1.06 21.73
C ASP A 62 -6.93 -0.21 22.47
N ASP A 63 -7.07 -1.39 21.87
CA ASP A 63 -6.69 -2.67 22.48
C ASP A 63 -5.20 -2.96 22.31
N VAL A 64 -4.36 -2.25 23.05
CA VAL A 64 -2.91 -2.47 23.05
C VAL A 64 -2.47 -3.78 23.71
N ALA A 65 -3.40 -4.55 24.27
CA ALA A 65 -3.17 -5.90 24.81
C ALA A 65 -3.40 -7.01 23.77
N ALA A 66 -3.90 -6.68 22.56
CA ALA A 66 -4.09 -7.64 21.48
C ALA A 66 -2.80 -8.38 21.12
N GLY A 67 -2.90 -9.63 20.66
CA GLY A 67 -1.75 -10.46 20.30
C GLY A 67 -0.79 -9.79 19.32
N ILE A 68 -1.31 -9.01 18.34
CA ILE A 68 -0.52 -8.29 17.33
C ILE A 68 0.36 -7.15 17.93
N ALA A 69 0.12 -6.77 19.19
CA ALA A 69 0.96 -5.81 19.93
C ALA A 69 2.22 -6.47 20.55
N SER A 70 2.36 -7.78 20.42
CA SER A 70 3.48 -8.57 20.97
C SER A 70 4.43 -9.05 19.87
N GLY A 71 5.74 -8.98 20.12
CA GLY A 71 6.77 -9.51 19.22
C GLY A 71 6.70 -11.02 19.04
N SER A 72 6.13 -11.76 20.00
CA SER A 72 5.95 -13.22 19.92
C SER A 72 4.85 -13.63 18.91
N PHE A 73 3.96 -12.70 18.54
CA PHE A 73 2.94 -12.96 17.53
C PHE A 73 3.57 -13.09 16.15
N ARG A 74 3.41 -14.25 15.52
CA ARG A 74 3.98 -14.52 14.19
C ARG A 74 3.04 -14.05 13.08
N CYS A 75 3.54 -13.22 12.18
CA CYS A 75 2.82 -12.77 11.00
C CYS A 75 3.77 -12.50 9.83
N LEU A 76 3.24 -12.44 8.62
CA LEU A 76 4.01 -12.10 7.41
C LEU A 76 4.56 -10.66 7.46
N GLY A 77 3.87 -9.78 8.16
CA GLY A 77 4.17 -8.37 8.27
C GLY A 77 2.90 -7.54 8.38
N MET A 78 3.01 -6.22 8.08
CA MET A 78 1.92 -5.28 8.23
C MET A 78 1.82 -4.33 7.03
N VAL A 79 0.59 -4.05 6.60
CA VAL A 79 0.26 -2.98 5.65
C VAL A 79 -0.64 -1.97 6.35
N VAL A 80 -0.32 -0.67 6.22
CA VAL A 80 -1.23 0.42 6.61
C VAL A 80 -1.77 1.06 5.33
N ALA A 81 -3.04 0.82 5.03
CA ALA A 81 -3.71 1.21 3.79
C ALA A 81 -5.11 1.78 4.04
N PRO A 82 -5.31 3.09 3.85
CA PRO A 82 -4.30 4.12 3.65
C PRO A 82 -3.55 4.48 4.94
N CYS A 83 -2.37 5.09 4.81
CA CYS A 83 -1.61 5.63 5.93
C CYS A 83 -1.69 7.17 5.96
N SER A 84 -2.27 7.71 7.04
CA SER A 84 -2.32 9.15 7.28
C SER A 84 -0.96 9.69 7.76
N MET A 85 -0.72 10.99 7.54
CA MET A 85 0.50 11.64 8.01
C MET A 85 0.64 11.63 9.54
N ARG A 86 -0.46 11.60 10.28
CA ARG A 86 -0.43 11.39 11.73
C ARG A 86 0.13 10.01 12.07
N THR A 87 -0.43 8.95 11.47
CA THR A 87 0.03 7.58 11.70
C THR A 87 1.50 7.40 11.26
N LEU A 88 1.87 7.97 10.12
CA LEU A 88 3.28 8.02 9.67
C LEU A 88 4.18 8.68 10.71
N ALA A 89 3.77 9.83 11.27
CA ALA A 89 4.56 10.56 12.27
C ALA A 89 4.70 9.74 13.58
N GLU A 90 3.63 9.12 14.05
CA GLU A 90 3.67 8.23 15.23
C GLU A 90 4.65 7.07 15.03
N ILE A 91 4.65 6.44 13.85
CA ILE A 91 5.58 5.35 13.52
C ILE A 91 7.02 5.87 13.40
N ALA A 92 7.23 7.01 12.72
CA ALA A 92 8.53 7.62 12.52
C ALA A 92 9.24 8.03 13.84
N THR A 93 8.45 8.38 14.85
CA THR A 93 8.96 8.82 16.17
C THR A 93 8.93 7.71 17.22
N GLY A 94 8.39 6.53 16.91
CA GLY A 94 8.21 5.44 17.87
C GLY A 94 7.16 5.74 18.94
N THR A 95 6.30 6.75 18.73
CA THR A 95 5.25 7.14 19.67
C THR A 95 3.94 6.46 19.28
N SER A 96 3.52 5.48 20.06
CA SER A 96 2.28 4.74 19.78
C SER A 96 1.14 5.27 20.62
N SER A 97 0.14 5.91 20.00
CA SER A 97 -1.10 6.32 20.68
C SER A 97 -2.21 5.25 20.62
N GLY A 98 -1.99 4.15 19.91
CA GLY A 98 -2.95 3.06 19.75
C GLY A 98 -2.35 1.85 19.06
N LEU A 99 -3.20 0.86 18.80
CA LEU A 99 -2.78 -0.47 18.33
C LEU A 99 -2.11 -0.44 16.94
N ILE A 100 -2.51 0.45 16.03
CA ILE A 100 -1.85 0.56 14.70
C ILE A 100 -0.37 0.94 14.87
N GLY A 101 -0.07 2.01 15.63
CA GLY A 101 1.30 2.43 15.88
C GLY A 101 2.11 1.35 16.61
N ARG A 102 1.48 0.71 17.62
CA ARG A 102 2.14 -0.38 18.37
C ARG A 102 2.44 -1.60 17.50
N ALA A 103 1.50 -2.05 16.67
CA ALA A 103 1.72 -3.17 15.76
C ALA A 103 2.80 -2.86 14.71
N ALA A 104 2.87 -1.62 14.23
CA ALA A 104 3.92 -1.17 13.31
C ALA A 104 5.30 -1.17 13.98
N ASP A 105 5.41 -0.64 15.21
CA ASP A 105 6.64 -0.69 16.02
C ASP A 105 7.11 -2.12 16.25
N VAL A 106 6.19 -3.02 16.62
CA VAL A 106 6.49 -4.46 16.76
C VAL A 106 6.96 -5.06 15.43
N THR A 107 6.31 -4.72 14.33
CA THR A 107 6.68 -5.22 13.00
C THR A 107 8.11 -4.81 12.63
N LEU A 108 8.48 -3.56 12.86
CA LEU A 108 9.82 -3.04 12.61
C LEU A 108 10.88 -3.67 13.53
N LYS A 109 10.64 -3.73 14.85
CA LYS A 109 11.62 -4.29 15.79
C LYS A 109 11.89 -5.78 15.57
N GLU A 110 10.89 -6.52 15.08
CA GLU A 110 11.02 -7.95 14.72
C GLU A 110 11.55 -8.15 13.28
N ARG A 111 11.98 -7.06 12.60
CA ARG A 111 12.53 -7.07 11.24
C ARG A 111 11.57 -7.70 10.21
N ARG A 112 10.26 -7.52 10.38
CA ARG A 112 9.24 -7.94 9.45
C ARG A 112 8.89 -6.81 8.48
N THR A 113 8.36 -7.16 7.33
CA THR A 113 7.97 -6.17 6.31
C THR A 113 6.83 -5.28 6.82
N LEU A 114 7.06 -3.97 6.84
CA LEU A 114 6.06 -2.94 7.10
C LEU A 114 5.89 -2.09 5.85
N VAL A 115 4.68 -2.01 5.30
CA VAL A 115 4.35 -1.16 4.15
C VAL A 115 3.35 -0.09 4.56
N LEU A 116 3.68 1.17 4.30
CA LEU A 116 2.81 2.32 4.57
C LEU A 116 2.36 2.92 3.24
N MET A 117 1.09 2.77 2.89
CA MET A 117 0.48 3.44 1.74
C MET A 117 0.16 4.89 2.11
N ALA A 118 1.23 5.68 2.25
CA ALA A 118 1.15 7.08 2.68
C ALA A 118 0.36 7.91 1.66
N ARG A 119 -0.74 8.55 2.11
CA ARG A 119 -1.61 9.33 1.24
C ARG A 119 -1.74 10.76 1.74
N GLU A 120 -1.08 11.68 1.04
CA GLU A 120 -1.10 13.11 1.29
C GLU A 120 -0.56 13.88 0.08
N THR A 121 -1.12 15.06 -0.16
CA THR A 121 -0.63 16.00 -1.18
C THR A 121 -1.15 17.42 -0.90
N PRO A 122 -0.31 18.50 -1.06
CA PRO A 122 1.14 18.47 -1.20
C PRO A 122 1.84 18.05 0.10
N LEU A 123 3.11 17.65 -0.01
CA LEU A 123 3.89 17.22 1.16
C LEU A 123 4.63 18.37 1.82
N THR A 124 4.60 18.42 3.14
CA THR A 124 5.46 19.32 3.94
C THR A 124 6.83 18.69 4.18
N LEU A 125 7.80 19.51 4.58
CA LEU A 125 9.12 19.01 4.99
C LEU A 125 9.02 18.00 6.16
N ALA A 126 8.08 18.19 7.09
CA ALA A 126 7.84 17.23 8.17
C ALA A 126 7.39 15.87 7.65
N HIS A 127 6.48 15.83 6.67
CA HIS A 127 6.06 14.58 6.02
C HIS A 127 7.24 13.86 5.38
N LEU A 128 8.07 14.58 4.62
CA LEU A 128 9.25 14.01 3.95
C LEU A 128 10.27 13.46 4.96
N ARG A 129 10.54 14.19 6.04
CA ARG A 129 11.43 13.73 7.12
C ARG A 129 10.91 12.45 7.80
N ASN A 130 9.61 12.38 8.07
CA ASN A 130 9.00 11.19 8.64
C ASN A 130 9.06 9.99 7.69
N MET A 131 8.84 10.20 6.38
CA MET A 131 9.01 9.15 5.37
C MET A 131 10.46 8.65 5.34
N THR A 132 11.44 9.55 5.38
CA THR A 132 12.87 9.20 5.45
C THR A 132 13.16 8.38 6.70
N ALA A 133 12.73 8.83 7.88
CA ALA A 133 12.96 8.12 9.14
C ALA A 133 12.37 6.70 9.13
N VAL A 134 11.15 6.53 8.63
CA VAL A 134 10.54 5.19 8.50
C VAL A 134 11.33 4.31 7.54
N THR A 135 11.82 4.88 6.42
CA THR A 135 12.63 4.14 5.44
C THR A 135 13.97 3.70 6.03
N GLU A 136 14.63 4.57 6.80
CA GLU A 136 15.88 4.25 7.51
C GLU A 136 15.69 3.13 8.54
N MET A 137 14.52 3.05 9.18
CA MET A 137 14.16 1.95 10.09
C MET A 137 13.80 0.63 9.37
N GLY A 138 13.74 0.63 8.04
CA GLY A 138 13.41 -0.54 7.23
C GLY A 138 11.93 -0.67 6.85
N GLY A 139 11.10 0.34 7.13
CA GLY A 139 9.73 0.42 6.61
C GLY A 139 9.70 0.85 5.14
N ILE A 140 8.65 0.48 4.44
CA ILE A 140 8.47 0.79 3.02
C ILE A 140 7.37 1.84 2.87
N ILE A 141 7.72 2.98 2.28
CA ILE A 141 6.77 4.02 1.92
C ILE A 141 6.28 3.74 0.51
N ALA A 142 5.00 3.41 0.37
CA ALA A 142 4.35 3.05 -0.89
C ALA A 142 3.10 3.92 -1.14
N PRO A 143 3.25 5.17 -1.55
CA PRO A 143 2.10 6.01 -1.89
C PRO A 143 1.28 5.37 -3.02
N PRO A 144 -0.07 5.43 -2.98
CA PRO A 144 -0.90 4.88 -4.04
C PRO A 144 -0.87 5.80 -5.27
N VAL A 145 0.23 5.74 -6.02
CA VAL A 145 0.43 6.54 -7.24
C VAL A 145 -0.10 5.76 -8.45
N PRO A 146 -0.96 6.38 -9.30
CA PRO A 146 -1.51 5.73 -10.47
C PRO A 146 -0.43 5.27 -11.45
N ALA A 147 -0.52 4.01 -11.89
CA ALA A 147 0.39 3.42 -12.89
C ALA A 147 -0.26 3.48 -14.28
N PHE A 148 -0.10 4.59 -14.99
CA PHE A 148 -0.71 4.80 -16.31
C PHE A 148 -0.27 3.82 -17.38
N TYR A 149 0.94 3.24 -17.26
CA TYR A 149 1.41 2.18 -18.18
C TYR A 149 0.52 0.93 -18.15
N ALA A 150 -0.17 0.69 -17.02
CA ALA A 150 -1.11 -0.42 -16.87
C ALA A 150 -2.43 -0.20 -17.62
N ARG A 151 -2.67 1.03 -18.13
CA ARG A 151 -3.89 1.46 -18.83
C ARG A 151 -5.16 1.04 -18.08
N PRO A 152 -5.37 1.49 -16.82
CA PRO A 152 -6.54 1.12 -16.06
C PRO A 152 -7.80 1.77 -16.65
N ASP A 153 -8.88 1.01 -16.76
CA ASP A 153 -10.18 1.47 -17.29
C ASP A 153 -11.10 2.03 -16.19
N SER A 154 -10.74 1.82 -14.93
CA SER A 154 -11.54 2.23 -13.77
C SER A 154 -10.68 2.56 -12.56
N LEU A 155 -11.26 3.26 -11.57
CA LEU A 155 -10.62 3.47 -10.28
C LEU A 155 -10.37 2.15 -9.54
N ALA A 156 -11.26 1.18 -9.67
CA ALA A 156 -11.08 -0.14 -9.06
C ALA A 156 -9.81 -0.83 -9.59
N GLN A 157 -9.56 -0.81 -10.90
CA GLN A 157 -8.34 -1.36 -11.48
C GLN A 157 -7.07 -0.61 -11.01
N MET A 158 -7.15 0.71 -10.76
CA MET A 158 -6.03 1.48 -10.19
C MET A 158 -5.75 1.06 -8.74
N VAL A 159 -6.79 0.83 -7.95
CA VAL A 159 -6.69 0.30 -6.59
C VAL A 159 -6.06 -1.10 -6.61
N ASP A 160 -6.60 -1.99 -7.44
CA ASP A 160 -6.13 -3.37 -7.59
C ASP A 160 -4.66 -3.43 -8.00
N HIS A 161 -4.26 -2.64 -9.00
CA HIS A 161 -2.87 -2.56 -9.43
C HIS A 161 -1.94 -2.09 -8.29
N SER A 162 -2.33 -1.04 -7.56
CA SER A 162 -1.54 -0.51 -6.45
C SER A 162 -1.37 -1.56 -5.34
N LEU A 163 -2.44 -2.28 -5.01
CA LEU A 163 -2.43 -3.32 -3.98
C LEU A 163 -1.65 -4.56 -4.43
N GLY A 164 -1.76 -4.96 -5.71
CA GLY A 164 -0.94 -6.04 -6.26
C GLY A 164 0.55 -5.75 -6.11
N ARG A 165 0.98 -4.51 -6.40
CA ARG A 165 2.37 -4.08 -6.18
C ARG A 165 2.79 -4.07 -4.71
N VAL A 166 1.86 -3.77 -3.80
CA VAL A 166 2.12 -3.87 -2.34
C VAL A 166 2.24 -5.33 -1.91
N LEU A 167 1.38 -6.21 -2.42
CA LEU A 167 1.41 -7.64 -2.10
C LEU A 167 2.67 -8.35 -2.65
N ASP A 168 3.21 -7.90 -3.80
CA ASP A 168 4.49 -8.36 -4.32
C ASP A 168 5.64 -8.22 -3.29
N LEU A 169 5.62 -7.17 -2.45
CA LEU A 169 6.63 -6.94 -1.40
C LEU A 169 6.61 -8.01 -0.30
N PHE A 170 5.54 -8.78 -0.22
CA PHE A 170 5.38 -9.93 0.68
C PHE A 170 5.55 -11.27 -0.04
N GLY A 171 5.90 -11.26 -1.33
CA GLY A 171 5.98 -12.47 -2.15
C GLY A 171 4.60 -13.08 -2.48
N LEU A 172 3.54 -12.28 -2.39
CA LEU A 172 2.16 -12.69 -2.69
C LEU A 172 1.75 -12.16 -4.06
N ASP A 173 1.34 -13.04 -4.97
CA ASP A 173 0.82 -12.66 -6.28
C ASP A 173 -0.71 -12.71 -6.27
N ALA A 174 -1.34 -11.54 -6.30
CA ALA A 174 -2.79 -11.41 -6.39
C ALA A 174 -3.31 -11.40 -7.83
N GLY A 175 -2.44 -11.48 -8.84
CA GLY A 175 -2.81 -11.42 -10.25
C GLY A 175 -3.36 -10.06 -10.72
N THR A 176 -3.32 -9.03 -9.87
CA THR A 176 -3.93 -7.72 -10.15
C THR A 176 -2.93 -6.68 -10.67
N ALA A 177 -1.62 -6.92 -10.52
CA ALA A 177 -0.58 -6.03 -10.98
C ALA A 177 -0.16 -6.36 -12.41
N ARG A 178 -0.45 -5.49 -13.37
CA ARG A 178 0.15 -5.60 -14.71
C ARG A 178 1.64 -5.27 -14.62
N ARG A 179 2.48 -6.20 -15.09
CA ARG A 179 3.94 -6.02 -15.08
C ARG A 179 4.40 -5.33 -16.35
N TRP A 180 5.44 -4.54 -16.25
CA TRP A 180 6.03 -3.87 -17.40
C TRP A 180 6.61 -4.92 -18.37
N ARG A 181 6.12 -4.95 -19.64
CA ARG A 181 6.54 -5.86 -20.70
C ARG A 181 6.20 -7.34 -20.55
N GLU A 182 5.35 -7.75 -19.63
CA GLU A 182 4.87 -9.15 -19.55
C GLU A 182 3.92 -9.54 -20.70
N HIS A 183 3.32 -8.55 -21.38
CA HIS A 183 2.58 -8.75 -22.63
C HIS A 183 3.28 -7.98 -23.73
N THR A 184 4.45 -8.45 -24.15
CA THR A 184 5.04 -7.98 -25.41
C THR A 184 4.36 -8.73 -26.55
N GLU A 185 3.29 -8.15 -27.09
CA GLU A 185 3.29 -8.04 -28.54
C GLU A 185 4.60 -7.29 -28.89
N PRO A 186 5.40 -7.77 -29.86
CA PRO A 186 6.61 -7.05 -30.24
C PRO A 186 6.16 -5.64 -30.60
N CYS A 187 6.67 -4.64 -29.89
CA CYS A 187 6.53 -3.24 -30.27
C CYS A 187 7.05 -3.18 -31.71
N GLY A 188 6.14 -3.13 -32.65
CA GLY A 188 6.50 -2.90 -34.04
C GLY A 188 7.20 -1.55 -34.10
N SER A 189 8.52 -1.60 -34.04
CA SER A 189 9.37 -0.44 -34.22
C SER A 189 9.36 -0.07 -35.71
N GLU A 190 8.21 0.41 -36.19
CA GLU A 190 8.11 1.09 -37.47
C GLU A 190 8.82 2.45 -37.48
N LEU A 191 9.27 2.93 -36.34
CA LEU A 191 10.01 4.20 -36.20
C LEU A 191 11.52 4.10 -36.48
N ALA A 192 12.06 2.94 -36.83
CA ALA A 192 13.49 2.75 -37.06
C ALA A 192 13.88 2.41 -38.52
N ARG A 193 13.00 2.60 -39.49
CA ARG A 193 13.28 2.26 -40.89
C ARG A 193 13.25 3.41 -41.90
N ASP A 194 13.08 4.64 -41.50
CA ASP A 194 13.21 5.80 -42.38
C ASP A 194 14.43 6.64 -41.96
N GLY A 195 15.58 6.41 -42.63
CA GLY A 195 16.76 7.21 -42.41
C GLY A 195 18.05 6.68 -43.07
N GLY A 196 17.97 5.79 -44.05
CA GLY A 196 19.12 5.32 -44.84
C GLY A 196 19.23 5.97 -46.21
N GLY A 197 19.11 7.28 -46.31
CA GLY A 197 19.44 8.05 -47.52
C GLY A 197 20.94 8.33 -47.58
N SER A 198 21.68 7.49 -48.30
CA SER A 198 23.09 7.73 -48.66
C SER A 198 23.18 8.95 -49.58
N VAL A 199 23.71 10.07 -49.10
CA VAL A 199 24.10 11.21 -49.92
C VAL A 199 25.53 10.95 -50.39
N ALA A 200 25.69 10.59 -51.70
CA ALA A 200 26.95 10.55 -52.35
C ALA A 200 27.46 11.97 -52.55
N ILE A 201 28.56 12.34 -51.91
CA ILE A 201 29.29 13.58 -52.18
C ILE A 201 30.27 13.27 -53.35
N THR A 202 29.91 13.76 -54.53
CA THR A 202 30.87 13.85 -55.66
C THR A 202 31.72 15.09 -55.46
N ALA A 203 33.03 14.90 -55.33
CA ALA A 203 34.04 15.96 -55.41
C ALA A 203 34.24 16.40 -56.85
N ASN A 204 34.25 17.69 -57.08
CA ASN A 204 34.99 18.40 -58.17
C ASN A 204 35.74 19.55 -57.53
#